data_8ffbd0572d8b15558c309cd7cad6aba8
#
_entry.id   8ffbd0572d8b15558c309cd7cad6aba8
#
_cell.length_a   1.000
_cell.length_b   1.000
_cell.length_c   1.000
_cell.angle_alpha   90.00
_cell.angle_beta   90.00
_cell.angle_gamma   90.00
#
_symmetry.space_group_name_H-M   'P 1'
#
loop_
_entity.id
_entity.type
_entity.pdbx_description
1 polymer ?
#
loop_
_entity_poly.entity_id
_entity_poly.type
_entity_poly.pdbx_seq_one_letter_code
_entity_poly.pdbx_strand_id
1 'polypeptide(L)'
;MKYKLRNSKRGFTLVELIVVLTILAVLAAMLIPALQGYIEKSLETADILHVREAYMEVLTASLTNDTENQVKTVNLKQKQDDWQSMDPITIAGITHYKKDGDTDNWKGIPTAGGVCEVSYDATVGVVFTWSGSSGNNTKVEINFEENLHGILDKTELLKNDLKTGRYEIDSTCTNSTMVPKVKSQIGENSLLKHGTWAYGRVITPNNTQYLFWTSLDTATVEPNQKIPVIISIQGGGFYISETTTVTKSKGSDSYTAIMGAIYNGYGLENYTRNRNKYDTLEEAYAAYSKLVDKKYPDYKGTLP
;
A
#
# COMPACT_ATOMS: atom_id res chain seq x y z
N MET A 1 -72.93 -9.92 -18.70
CA MET A 1 -72.33 -8.61 -18.39
C MET A 1 -71.06 -8.83 -17.55
N LYS A 2 -69.86 -8.59 -18.12
CA LYS A 2 -68.58 -8.72 -17.36
C LYS A 2 -68.14 -7.33 -16.94
N TYR A 3 -68.18 -7.07 -15.65
CA TYR A 3 -67.62 -5.81 -15.09
C TYR A 3 -66.10 -5.93 -15.06
N LYS A 4 -65.44 -5.06 -15.85
CA LYS A 4 -63.99 -4.91 -15.87
C LYS A 4 -63.59 -3.95 -14.74
N LEU A 5 -63.07 -4.48 -13.63
CA LEU A 5 -62.51 -3.69 -12.54
C LEU A 5 -61.31 -2.90 -13.08
N ARG A 6 -61.46 -1.60 -13.12
CA ARG A 6 -60.42 -0.64 -13.53
C ARG A 6 -59.44 -0.47 -12.37
N ASN A 7 -58.31 -1.17 -12.42
CA ASN A 7 -57.25 -1.06 -11.43
C ASN A 7 -56.56 0.34 -11.59
N SER A 8 -56.98 1.29 -10.77
CA SER A 8 -56.36 2.62 -10.72
C SER A 8 -55.00 2.52 -10.06
N LYS A 9 -53.96 2.45 -10.84
CA LYS A 9 -52.57 2.64 -10.34
C LYS A 9 -52.41 4.07 -9.94
N ARG A 10 -52.50 4.37 -8.65
CA ARG A 10 -52.13 5.68 -8.10
C ARG A 10 -50.60 5.82 -8.19
N GLY A 11 -50.10 6.70 -9.01
CA GLY A 11 -48.68 7.08 -9.04
C GLY A 11 -48.38 8.07 -7.91
N PHE A 12 -47.16 8.06 -7.42
CA PHE A 12 -46.67 9.06 -6.46
C PHE A 12 -46.70 10.45 -7.09
N THR A 13 -47.14 11.44 -6.33
CA THR A 13 -47.03 12.84 -6.74
C THR A 13 -45.61 13.35 -6.55
N LEU A 14 -45.20 14.35 -7.34
CA LEU A 14 -43.88 14.98 -7.21
C LEU A 14 -43.70 15.60 -5.81
N VAL A 15 -44.76 16.10 -5.24
CA VAL A 15 -44.74 16.72 -3.89
C VAL A 15 -44.48 15.65 -2.81
N GLU A 16 -45.12 14.49 -2.87
CA GLU A 16 -44.90 13.38 -1.94
C GLU A 16 -43.42 12.90 -2.00
N LEU A 17 -42.84 12.84 -3.20
CA LEU A 17 -41.44 12.48 -3.36
C LEU A 17 -40.51 13.52 -2.72
N ILE A 18 -40.75 14.83 -2.95
CA ILE A 18 -39.92 15.87 -2.38
C ILE A 18 -40.00 15.89 -0.86
N VAL A 19 -41.19 15.71 -0.28
CA VAL A 19 -41.39 15.67 1.19
C VAL A 19 -40.59 14.49 1.79
N VAL A 20 -40.68 13.32 1.19
CA VAL A 20 -39.93 12.14 1.66
C VAL A 20 -38.40 12.39 1.58
N LEU A 21 -37.91 12.94 0.47
CA LEU A 21 -36.49 13.24 0.30
C LEU A 21 -35.99 14.28 1.31
N THR A 22 -36.78 15.31 1.61
CA THR A 22 -36.40 16.30 2.61
C THR A 22 -36.36 15.74 4.03
N ILE A 23 -37.30 14.87 4.40
CA ILE A 23 -37.27 14.18 5.69
C ILE A 23 -36.04 13.27 5.80
N LEU A 24 -35.75 12.48 4.75
CA LEU A 24 -34.58 11.62 4.72
C LEU A 24 -33.28 12.40 4.80
N ALA A 25 -33.20 13.54 4.13
CA ALA A 25 -32.01 14.41 4.18
C ALA A 25 -31.75 14.97 5.59
N VAL A 26 -32.81 15.40 6.29
CA VAL A 26 -32.71 15.90 7.68
C VAL A 26 -32.28 14.75 8.63
N LEU A 27 -32.88 13.59 8.50
CA LEU A 27 -32.51 12.42 9.33
C LEU A 27 -31.06 11.99 9.06
N ALA A 28 -30.63 11.95 7.80
CA ALA A 28 -29.25 11.62 7.44
C ALA A 28 -28.26 12.63 8.01
N ALA A 29 -28.57 13.94 7.95
CA ALA A 29 -27.71 15.00 8.49
C ALA A 29 -27.44 14.87 9.99
N MET A 30 -28.40 14.34 10.76
CA MET A 30 -28.23 14.08 12.20
C MET A 30 -27.53 12.76 12.49
N LEU A 31 -27.75 11.74 11.66
CA LEU A 31 -27.25 10.38 11.90
C LEU A 31 -25.78 10.22 11.50
N ILE A 32 -25.35 10.84 10.41
CA ILE A 32 -24.00 10.69 9.87
C ILE A 32 -22.90 11.07 10.88
N PRO A 33 -22.95 12.24 11.56
CA PRO A 33 -21.91 12.60 12.54
C PRO A 33 -21.83 11.61 13.71
N ALA A 34 -22.99 11.15 14.22
CA ALA A 34 -23.02 10.17 15.30
C ALA A 34 -22.42 8.82 14.87
N LEU A 35 -22.73 8.36 13.66
CA LEU A 35 -22.20 7.12 13.11
C LEU A 35 -20.68 7.18 12.92
N GLN A 36 -20.15 8.32 12.48
CA GLN A 36 -18.70 8.53 12.33
C GLN A 36 -17.98 8.37 13.68
N GLY A 37 -18.52 8.91 14.76
CA GLY A 37 -17.96 8.74 16.10
C GLY A 37 -17.95 7.29 16.58
N TYR A 38 -19.00 6.52 16.29
CA TYR A 38 -19.03 5.08 16.62
C TYR A 38 -18.03 4.26 15.78
N ILE A 39 -17.90 4.59 14.50
CA ILE A 39 -16.91 3.93 13.62
C ILE A 39 -15.50 4.19 14.15
N GLU A 40 -15.17 5.44 14.51
CA GLU A 40 -13.86 5.79 15.03
C GLU A 40 -13.53 5.00 16.31
N LYS A 41 -14.43 4.99 17.30
CA LYS A 41 -14.26 4.20 18.52
C LYS A 41 -14.03 2.70 18.26
N SER A 42 -14.71 2.16 17.24
CA SER A 42 -14.52 0.77 16.82
C SER A 42 -13.14 0.54 16.21
N LEU A 43 -12.64 1.47 15.41
CA LEU A 43 -11.31 1.42 14.81
C LEU A 43 -10.22 1.52 15.88
N GLU A 44 -10.32 2.47 16.81
CA GLU A 44 -9.41 2.60 17.96
C GLU A 44 -9.38 1.32 18.81
N THR A 45 -10.54 0.73 19.07
CA THR A 45 -10.60 -0.54 19.83
C THR A 45 -9.89 -1.67 19.09
N ALA A 46 -10.04 -1.74 17.76
CA ALA A 46 -9.33 -2.73 16.95
C ALA A 46 -7.81 -2.48 16.96
N ASP A 47 -7.38 -1.23 16.89
CA ASP A 47 -5.97 -0.87 16.94
C ASP A 47 -5.34 -1.25 18.30
N ILE A 48 -6.03 -0.96 19.41
CA ILE A 48 -5.60 -1.38 20.76
C ILE A 48 -5.44 -2.91 20.86
N LEU A 49 -6.37 -3.68 20.26
CA LEU A 49 -6.29 -5.15 20.26
C LEU A 49 -5.06 -5.64 19.49
N HIS A 50 -4.80 -5.11 18.29
CA HIS A 50 -3.64 -5.49 17.50
C HIS A 50 -2.31 -5.09 18.19
N VAL A 51 -2.26 -3.91 18.84
CA VAL A 51 -1.08 -3.50 19.61
C VAL A 51 -0.88 -4.40 20.82
N ARG A 52 -1.96 -4.86 21.46
CA ARG A 52 -1.88 -5.84 22.56
C ARG A 52 -1.37 -7.21 22.08
N GLU A 53 -1.78 -7.66 20.90
CA GLU A 53 -1.25 -8.89 20.28
C GLU A 53 0.24 -8.75 20.03
N ALA A 54 0.68 -7.65 19.39
CA ALA A 54 2.09 -7.36 19.16
C ALA A 54 2.90 -7.29 20.48
N TYR A 55 2.33 -6.69 21.53
CA TYR A 55 2.94 -6.69 22.87
C TYR A 55 3.23 -8.11 23.36
N MET A 56 2.26 -9.02 23.24
CA MET A 56 2.43 -10.42 23.68
C MET A 56 3.49 -11.15 22.86
N GLU A 57 3.55 -10.91 21.55
CA GLU A 57 4.57 -11.49 20.68
C GLU A 57 5.98 -10.98 21.04
N VAL A 58 6.15 -9.66 21.17
CA VAL A 58 7.44 -9.04 21.54
C VAL A 58 7.90 -9.49 22.94
N LEU A 59 6.98 -9.54 23.89
CA LEU A 59 7.29 -10.02 25.25
C LEU A 59 7.72 -11.50 25.23
N THR A 60 7.03 -12.33 24.46
CA THR A 60 7.39 -13.74 24.31
C THR A 60 8.76 -13.89 23.65
N ALA A 61 9.03 -13.14 22.59
CA ALA A 61 10.33 -13.12 21.91
C ALA A 61 11.48 -12.69 22.86
N SER A 62 11.23 -11.70 23.72
CA SER A 62 12.22 -11.27 24.71
C SER A 62 12.54 -12.36 25.75
N LEU A 63 11.53 -13.11 26.20
CA LEU A 63 11.68 -14.21 27.15
C LEU A 63 12.37 -15.44 26.55
N THR A 64 12.26 -15.65 25.25
CA THR A 64 12.87 -16.76 24.50
C THR A 64 14.23 -16.40 23.88
N ASN A 65 14.72 -15.17 24.09
CA ASN A 65 15.92 -14.62 23.46
C ASN A 65 15.88 -14.66 21.90
N ASP A 66 14.68 -14.56 21.34
CA ASP A 66 14.47 -14.43 19.90
C ASP A 66 14.65 -12.95 19.49
N THR A 67 15.87 -12.58 19.13
CA THR A 67 16.23 -11.18 18.79
C THR A 67 15.58 -10.68 17.52
N GLU A 68 15.16 -11.55 16.61
CA GLU A 68 14.55 -11.17 15.33
C GLU A 68 13.09 -10.70 15.52
N ASN A 69 12.40 -11.18 16.57
CA ASN A 69 11.00 -10.88 16.82
C ASN A 69 10.74 -9.91 17.99
N GLN A 70 11.79 -9.22 18.47
CA GLN A 70 11.66 -8.25 19.58
C GLN A 70 11.12 -6.88 19.16
N VAL A 71 10.77 -6.70 17.89
CA VAL A 71 10.13 -5.49 17.37
C VAL A 71 8.99 -5.89 16.44
N LYS A 72 7.81 -5.27 16.64
CA LYS A 72 6.63 -5.46 15.78
C LYS A 72 6.00 -4.12 15.45
N THR A 73 5.57 -3.96 14.20
CA THR A 73 4.89 -2.75 13.75
C THR A 73 3.42 -3.05 13.50
N VAL A 74 2.54 -2.24 14.08
CA VAL A 74 1.09 -2.34 13.93
C VAL A 74 0.59 -1.12 13.17
N ASN A 75 -0.06 -1.34 12.02
CA ASN A 75 -0.70 -0.27 11.26
C ASN A 75 -2.04 0.10 11.90
N LEU A 76 -2.24 1.39 12.16
CA LEU A 76 -3.45 1.91 12.79
C LEU A 76 -4.56 2.12 11.76
N LYS A 77 -5.78 1.79 12.13
CA LYS A 77 -6.99 1.93 11.30
C LYS A 77 -7.80 3.17 11.65
N GLN A 78 -7.52 3.79 12.82
CA GLN A 78 -8.18 5.03 13.24
C GLN A 78 -7.99 6.15 12.19
N LYS A 79 -9.01 7.00 12.07
CA LYS A 79 -9.08 8.08 11.07
C LYS A 79 -8.89 9.46 11.68
N GLN A 80 -8.79 9.55 12.98
CA GLN A 80 -8.53 10.78 13.72
C GLN A 80 -7.24 10.64 14.51
N ASP A 81 -6.55 11.75 14.71
CA ASP A 81 -5.36 11.79 15.54
C ASP A 81 -5.75 11.70 17.01
N ASP A 82 -4.89 11.06 17.81
CA ASP A 82 -5.11 10.81 19.22
C ASP A 82 -6.35 9.92 19.50
N TRP A 83 -6.50 9.48 20.75
CA TRP A 83 -7.61 8.64 21.16
C TRP A 83 -8.88 9.47 21.37
N GLN A 84 -9.98 9.13 20.68
CA GLN A 84 -11.27 9.80 20.82
C GLN A 84 -12.18 9.09 21.82
N SER A 85 -11.90 7.82 22.14
CA SER A 85 -12.80 6.97 22.93
C SER A 85 -12.46 6.90 24.40
N MET A 86 -11.19 7.03 24.77
CA MET A 86 -10.71 6.79 26.15
C MET A 86 -9.57 7.73 26.54
N ASP A 87 -9.58 8.14 27.83
CA ASP A 87 -8.48 8.79 28.55
C ASP A 87 -8.65 8.49 30.03
N PRO A 88 -7.75 7.73 30.70
CA PRO A 88 -6.52 7.15 30.16
C PRO A 88 -6.77 5.92 29.28
N ILE A 89 -5.76 5.59 28.48
CA ILE A 89 -5.68 4.34 27.75
C ILE A 89 -4.79 3.36 28.49
N THR A 90 -5.19 2.07 28.50
CA THR A 90 -4.38 1.00 29.10
C THR A 90 -4.21 -0.14 28.09
N ILE A 91 -2.96 -0.43 27.75
CA ILE A 91 -2.59 -1.54 26.87
C ILE A 91 -1.66 -2.47 27.62
N ALA A 92 -2.09 -3.72 27.84
CA ALA A 92 -1.33 -4.75 28.53
C ALA A 92 -0.76 -4.32 29.91
N GLY A 93 -1.49 -3.47 30.63
CA GLY A 93 -1.08 -2.95 31.95
C GLY A 93 -0.29 -1.65 31.92
N ILE A 94 0.16 -1.19 30.75
CA ILE A 94 0.80 0.12 30.57
C ILE A 94 -0.31 1.15 30.37
N THR A 95 -0.41 2.11 31.29
CA THR A 95 -1.46 3.16 31.26
C THR A 95 -0.84 4.49 30.87
N HIS A 96 -1.48 5.18 29.96
CA HIS A 96 -1.06 6.50 29.47
C HIS A 96 -2.25 7.48 29.48
N TYR A 97 -2.01 8.70 29.95
CA TYR A 97 -2.95 9.82 29.88
C TYR A 97 -2.53 10.79 28.79
N LYS A 98 -3.47 11.35 28.06
CA LYS A 98 -3.18 12.35 27.00
C LYS A 98 -2.31 13.53 27.48
N LYS A 99 -2.46 13.93 28.73
CA LYS A 99 -1.73 15.04 29.33
C LYS A 99 -0.27 14.73 29.69
N ASP A 100 0.12 13.45 29.74
CA ASP A 100 1.42 13.07 30.33
C ASP A 100 2.59 13.21 29.35
N GLY A 101 2.33 13.36 28.05
CA GLY A 101 3.39 13.35 27.05
C GLY A 101 4.13 12.01 26.99
N ASP A 102 5.37 12.02 26.50
CA ASP A 102 6.20 10.82 26.39
C ASP A 102 6.62 10.28 27.77
N THR A 103 6.51 8.97 27.94
CA THR A 103 7.02 8.22 29.11
C THR A 103 8.03 7.17 28.67
N ASP A 104 8.63 6.45 29.62
CA ASP A 104 9.62 5.42 29.27
C ASP A 104 9.05 4.32 28.37
N ASN A 105 7.81 3.90 28.65
CA ASN A 105 7.12 2.84 27.89
C ASN A 105 6.16 3.35 26.81
N TRP A 106 6.02 4.68 26.65
CA TRP A 106 5.07 5.26 25.72
C TRP A 106 5.66 6.51 25.07
N LYS A 107 5.87 6.47 23.75
CA LYS A 107 6.44 7.55 22.97
C LYS A 107 5.45 8.01 21.90
N GLY A 108 5.23 9.32 21.81
CA GLY A 108 4.34 9.93 20.81
C GLY A 108 2.84 9.67 21.04
N ILE A 109 2.04 10.06 20.09
CA ILE A 109 0.58 9.91 20.07
C ILE A 109 0.15 9.15 18.81
N PRO A 110 -0.89 8.30 18.90
CA PRO A 110 -1.44 7.66 17.72
C PRO A 110 -2.06 8.70 16.77
N THR A 111 -1.89 8.49 15.49
CA THR A 111 -2.42 9.39 14.46
C THR A 111 -3.23 8.62 13.43
N ALA A 112 -4.03 9.35 12.67
CA ALA A 112 -4.88 8.81 11.63
C ALA A 112 -4.09 7.98 10.61
N GLY A 113 -4.34 6.67 10.57
CA GLY A 113 -3.62 5.74 9.69
C GLY A 113 -2.11 5.65 9.96
N GLY A 114 -1.69 6.02 11.16
CA GLY A 114 -0.30 5.90 11.62
C GLY A 114 0.11 4.48 11.96
N VAL A 115 1.22 4.35 12.68
CA VAL A 115 1.73 3.05 13.14
C VAL A 115 2.07 3.09 14.62
N CYS A 116 2.00 1.94 15.26
CA CYS A 116 2.59 1.70 16.59
C CYS A 116 3.72 0.69 16.41
N GLU A 117 4.95 1.09 16.67
CA GLU A 117 6.05 0.16 16.85
C GLU A 117 6.06 -0.32 18.30
N VAL A 118 6.01 -1.62 18.49
CA VAL A 118 6.11 -2.29 19.77
C VAL A 118 7.48 -2.94 19.82
N SER A 119 8.32 -2.50 20.75
CA SER A 119 9.70 -2.98 20.88
C SER A 119 10.00 -3.38 22.33
N TYR A 120 11.03 -4.20 22.55
CA TYR A 120 11.50 -4.57 23.88
C TYR A 120 12.81 -3.85 24.19
N ASP A 121 12.81 -3.14 25.30
CA ASP A 121 14.01 -2.52 25.91
C ASP A 121 14.38 -3.27 27.20
N ALA A 122 15.65 -3.62 27.35
CA ALA A 122 16.10 -4.42 28.48
C ALA A 122 15.97 -3.71 29.86
N THR A 123 15.83 -2.38 29.87
CA THR A 123 15.76 -1.56 31.08
C THR A 123 14.33 -1.28 31.48
N VAL A 124 13.46 -0.97 30.54
CA VAL A 124 12.08 -0.52 30.80
C VAL A 124 11.01 -1.54 30.38
N GLY A 125 11.41 -2.61 29.68
CA GLY A 125 10.50 -3.62 29.16
C GLY A 125 9.91 -3.25 27.81
N VAL A 126 8.65 -3.59 27.56
CA VAL A 126 8.01 -3.26 26.26
C VAL A 126 7.70 -1.78 26.17
N VAL A 127 8.04 -1.20 25.02
CA VAL A 127 7.85 0.20 24.68
C VAL A 127 6.90 0.31 23.47
N PHE A 128 5.93 1.21 23.56
CA PHE A 128 5.06 1.62 22.46
C PHE A 128 5.58 2.93 21.89
N THR A 129 5.91 2.94 20.61
CA THR A 129 6.28 4.16 19.87
C THR A 129 5.20 4.45 18.83
N TRP A 130 4.39 5.45 19.10
CA TRP A 130 3.34 5.91 18.19
C TRP A 130 3.92 6.93 17.24
N SER A 131 3.72 6.71 15.97
CA SER A 131 4.16 7.65 14.94
C SER A 131 3.02 7.94 13.99
N GLY A 132 2.92 9.23 13.65
CA GLY A 132 1.83 9.71 12.83
C GLY A 132 2.02 9.45 11.36
N SER A 133 0.88 9.37 10.68
CA SER A 133 0.82 9.61 9.23
C SER A 133 1.08 11.08 8.88
N SER A 134 1.46 11.92 9.84
CA SER A 134 1.63 13.35 9.65
C SER A 134 3.08 13.70 9.35
N GLY A 135 3.34 14.11 8.13
CA GLY A 135 4.31 15.12 7.68
C GLY A 135 5.75 15.16 8.16
N ASN A 136 6.20 14.29 9.08
CA ASN A 136 7.57 14.19 9.53
C ASN A 136 8.00 12.72 9.66
N ASN A 137 8.60 12.21 8.58
CA ASN A 137 9.55 11.08 8.55
C ASN A 137 9.18 9.74 9.21
N THR A 138 7.93 9.31 9.28
CA THR A 138 7.68 7.87 9.27
C THR A 138 7.80 7.40 7.84
N LYS A 139 8.91 6.74 7.56
CA LYS A 139 9.19 6.12 6.28
C LYS A 139 8.11 5.08 6.03
N VAL A 140 7.03 5.45 5.33
CA VAL A 140 6.08 4.47 4.84
C VAL A 140 6.85 3.61 3.84
N GLU A 141 7.10 2.38 4.23
CA GLU A 141 7.88 1.48 3.41
C GLU A 141 7.07 1.07 2.18
N ILE A 142 7.63 1.29 1.02
CA ILE A 142 7.10 0.83 -0.25
C ILE A 142 7.56 -0.61 -0.44
N ASN A 143 6.64 -1.55 -0.38
CA ASN A 143 6.89 -2.96 -0.62
C ASN A 143 6.24 -3.41 -1.93
N PHE A 144 6.79 -4.47 -2.51
CA PHE A 144 6.32 -4.98 -3.80
C PHE A 144 4.92 -5.63 -3.71
N GLU A 145 4.58 -6.20 -2.55
CA GLU A 145 3.29 -6.83 -2.28
C GLU A 145 2.14 -5.82 -2.25
N GLU A 146 2.42 -4.58 -1.87
CA GLU A 146 1.40 -3.57 -1.77
C GLU A 146 1.20 -2.82 -3.09
N ASN A 147 0.00 -2.29 -3.26
CA ASN A 147 -0.28 -1.40 -4.37
C ASN A 147 0.56 -0.12 -4.24
N LEU A 148 1.61 -0.03 -5.04
CA LEU A 148 2.56 1.08 -5.02
C LEU A 148 1.87 2.45 -5.13
N HIS A 149 0.83 2.56 -5.97
CA HIS A 149 0.08 3.80 -6.10
C HIS A 149 -0.71 4.14 -4.82
N GLY A 150 -1.38 3.16 -4.21
CA GLY A 150 -2.09 3.37 -2.95
C GLY A 150 -1.19 3.87 -1.84
N ILE A 151 0.06 3.37 -1.79
CA ILE A 151 1.07 3.86 -0.85
C ILE A 151 1.50 5.28 -1.22
N LEU A 152 1.82 5.53 -2.49
CA LEU A 152 2.24 6.85 -2.95
C LEU A 152 1.14 7.91 -2.74
N ASP A 153 -0.12 7.55 -2.95
CA ASP A 153 -1.26 8.44 -2.66
C ASP A 153 -1.41 8.71 -1.15
N LYS A 154 -1.28 7.69 -0.32
CA LYS A 154 -1.37 7.83 1.15
C LYS A 154 -0.26 8.69 1.73
N THR A 155 0.94 8.58 1.19
CA THR A 155 2.12 9.34 1.64
C THR A 155 2.20 10.74 1.05
N GLU A 156 1.29 11.09 0.14
CA GLU A 156 1.35 12.32 -0.67
C GLU A 156 2.69 12.53 -1.41
N LEU A 157 3.56 11.52 -1.38
CA LEU A 157 4.94 11.58 -1.85
C LEU A 157 5.04 12.07 -3.31
N LEU A 158 4.12 11.63 -4.15
CA LEU A 158 4.05 11.97 -5.56
C LEU A 158 2.74 12.67 -5.96
N LYS A 159 1.93 13.13 -5.01
CA LYS A 159 0.61 13.72 -5.27
C LYS A 159 0.66 14.85 -6.30
N ASN A 160 1.66 15.71 -6.21
CA ASN A 160 1.86 16.83 -7.13
C ASN A 160 2.56 16.41 -8.43
N ASP A 161 3.27 15.28 -8.42
CA ASP A 161 4.03 14.75 -9.56
C ASP A 161 3.18 13.78 -10.40
N LEU A 162 2.21 13.07 -9.77
CA LEU A 162 1.25 12.18 -10.43
C LEU A 162 0.06 12.98 -11.01
N LYS A 163 0.34 13.83 -11.98
CA LYS A 163 -0.72 14.51 -12.73
C LYS A 163 -1.59 13.50 -13.48
N THR A 164 -2.84 13.88 -13.74
CA THR A 164 -3.76 13.10 -14.58
C THR A 164 -3.12 12.80 -15.92
N GLY A 165 -2.99 11.53 -16.25
CA GLY A 165 -2.43 11.11 -17.53
C GLY A 165 -1.59 9.85 -17.43
N ARG A 166 -0.98 9.50 -18.54
CA ARG A 166 -0.01 8.43 -18.64
C ARG A 166 1.25 8.76 -17.87
N TYR A 167 1.77 7.77 -17.17
CA TYR A 167 2.87 7.96 -16.27
C TYR A 167 3.79 6.74 -16.24
N GLU A 168 5.09 6.96 -16.19
CA GLU A 168 6.10 5.91 -16.05
C GLU A 168 7.31 6.41 -15.27
N ILE A 169 7.76 5.63 -14.30
CA ILE A 169 9.03 5.82 -13.58
C ILE A 169 9.86 4.54 -13.72
N ASP A 170 11.14 4.70 -14.06
CA ASP A 170 12.11 3.61 -14.11
C ASP A 170 13.22 3.86 -13.09
N SER A 171 13.56 2.83 -12.31
CA SER A 171 14.53 2.95 -11.21
C SER A 171 15.97 3.26 -11.65
N THR A 172 16.29 3.06 -12.93
CA THR A 172 17.60 3.38 -13.50
C THR A 172 17.70 4.83 -14.01
N CYS A 173 16.59 5.57 -14.07
CA CYS A 173 16.58 6.97 -14.52
C CYS A 173 17.22 7.90 -13.48
N THR A 174 18.48 8.26 -13.65
CA THR A 174 19.21 9.16 -12.75
C THR A 174 18.73 10.61 -12.82
N ASN A 175 18.20 11.03 -13.97
CA ASN A 175 17.69 12.39 -14.21
C ASN A 175 16.19 12.55 -13.88
N SER A 176 15.71 11.82 -12.88
CA SER A 176 14.33 11.88 -12.39
C SER A 176 14.28 12.41 -10.96
N THR A 177 13.47 13.43 -10.72
CA THR A 177 13.23 13.93 -9.34
C THR A 177 12.39 12.96 -8.50
N MET A 178 11.65 12.06 -9.15
CA MET A 178 10.73 11.13 -8.49
C MET A 178 11.39 9.84 -8.05
N VAL A 179 12.35 9.32 -8.82
CA VAL A 179 13.05 8.07 -8.49
C VAL A 179 13.73 8.13 -7.12
N PRO A 180 14.50 9.17 -6.75
CA PRO A 180 15.06 9.29 -5.41
C PRO A 180 14.00 9.31 -4.31
N LYS A 181 12.87 10.01 -4.52
CA LYS A 181 11.77 10.06 -3.56
C LYS A 181 11.17 8.66 -3.32
N VAL A 182 10.92 7.89 -4.39
CA VAL A 182 10.42 6.52 -4.28
C VAL A 182 11.46 5.63 -3.60
N LYS A 183 12.73 5.67 -4.04
CA LYS A 183 13.81 4.85 -3.46
C LYS A 183 13.99 5.09 -1.97
N SER A 184 13.83 6.33 -1.49
CA SER A 184 13.95 6.65 -0.07
C SER A 184 12.84 6.06 0.81
N GLN A 185 11.73 5.63 0.21
CA GLN A 185 10.57 5.04 0.89
C GLN A 185 10.47 3.52 0.71
N ILE A 186 11.36 2.89 -0.07
CA ILE A 186 11.38 1.44 -0.22
C ILE A 186 11.84 0.81 1.10
N GLY A 187 11.05 -0.13 1.60
CA GLY A 187 11.35 -0.89 2.81
C GLY A 187 12.66 -1.66 2.72
N GLU A 188 13.36 -1.82 3.84
CA GLU A 188 14.68 -2.47 3.84
C GLU A 188 14.62 -3.92 3.35
N ASN A 189 13.54 -4.62 3.67
CA ASN A 189 13.31 -6.01 3.26
C ASN A 189 12.55 -6.15 1.94
N SER A 190 12.27 -5.04 1.26
CA SER A 190 11.51 -5.07 0.01
C SER A 190 12.36 -5.60 -1.15
N LEU A 191 11.75 -6.47 -1.97
CA LEU A 191 12.34 -6.95 -3.23
C LEU A 191 12.76 -5.79 -4.15
N LEU A 192 12.10 -4.62 -4.03
CA LEU A 192 12.42 -3.41 -4.80
C LEU A 192 13.79 -2.80 -4.49
N LYS A 193 14.46 -3.21 -3.41
CA LYS A 193 15.86 -2.84 -3.11
C LYS A 193 16.85 -3.51 -4.06
N HIS A 194 16.45 -4.60 -4.67
CA HIS A 194 17.28 -5.41 -5.53
C HIS A 194 16.85 -5.29 -6.99
N GLY A 195 17.80 -5.32 -7.90
CA GLY A 195 17.53 -5.28 -9.33
C GLY A 195 16.92 -3.97 -9.82
N THR A 196 16.11 -4.05 -10.86
CA THR A 196 15.46 -2.90 -11.51
C THR A 196 13.94 -3.04 -11.47
N TRP A 197 13.26 -1.94 -11.21
CA TRP A 197 11.81 -1.85 -11.30
C TRP A 197 11.39 -0.68 -12.20
N ALA A 198 10.24 -0.84 -12.84
CA ALA A 198 9.58 0.22 -13.61
C ALA A 198 8.11 0.26 -13.21
N TYR A 199 7.64 1.42 -12.77
CA TYR A 199 6.26 1.68 -12.39
C TYR A 199 5.58 2.53 -13.44
N GLY A 200 4.36 2.17 -13.77
CA GLY A 200 3.59 2.92 -14.74
C GLY A 200 2.08 2.88 -14.50
N ARG A 201 1.39 3.79 -15.19
CA ARG A 201 -0.06 3.88 -15.23
C ARG A 201 -0.55 3.96 -16.66
N VAL A 202 -1.54 3.13 -17.01
CA VAL A 202 -2.23 3.13 -18.28
C VAL A 202 -3.52 3.93 -18.15
N ILE A 203 -3.73 4.93 -19.01
CA ILE A 203 -4.90 5.81 -18.96
C ILE A 203 -6.19 5.08 -19.37
N THR A 204 -6.10 4.25 -20.40
CA THR A 204 -7.24 3.54 -20.96
C THR A 204 -6.99 2.03 -20.98
N PRO A 205 -8.00 1.20 -20.68
CA PRO A 205 -9.38 1.61 -20.37
C PRO A 205 -9.63 2.06 -18.92
N ASN A 206 -8.78 1.70 -17.92
CA ASN A 206 -9.17 1.76 -16.50
C ASN A 206 -8.19 2.47 -15.58
N ASN A 207 -7.28 3.31 -16.05
CA ASN A 207 -6.20 3.89 -15.24
C ASN A 207 -5.38 2.83 -14.45
N THR A 208 -5.22 1.65 -15.03
CA THR A 208 -4.55 0.53 -14.37
C THR A 208 -3.09 0.87 -14.10
N GLN A 209 -2.68 0.63 -12.87
CA GLN A 209 -1.30 0.78 -12.44
C GLN A 209 -0.62 -0.58 -12.46
N TYR A 210 0.65 -0.57 -12.77
CA TYR A 210 1.46 -1.77 -12.86
C TYR A 210 2.90 -1.50 -12.45
N LEU A 211 3.56 -2.54 -11.96
CA LEU A 211 4.96 -2.54 -11.61
C LEU A 211 5.64 -3.73 -12.29
N PHE A 212 6.69 -3.46 -13.05
CA PHE A 212 7.60 -4.47 -13.58
C PHE A 212 8.82 -4.53 -12.67
N TRP A 213 9.27 -5.72 -12.35
CA TRP A 213 10.50 -5.95 -11.60
C TRP A 213 11.31 -7.07 -12.23
N THR A 214 12.62 -6.90 -12.21
CA THR A 214 13.60 -7.95 -12.55
C THR A 214 14.73 -7.92 -11.53
N SER A 215 15.32 -9.07 -11.23
CA SER A 215 16.50 -9.17 -10.36
C SER A 215 17.75 -8.52 -10.95
N LEU A 216 17.74 -8.25 -12.25
CA LEU A 216 18.88 -7.66 -12.98
C LEU A 216 18.99 -6.15 -12.70
N ASP A 217 20.22 -5.67 -12.55
CA ASP A 217 20.50 -4.24 -12.75
C ASP A 217 20.59 -3.97 -14.25
N THR A 218 19.51 -3.41 -14.81
CA THR A 218 19.47 -3.15 -16.25
C THR A 218 20.46 -2.09 -16.72
N ALA A 219 21.04 -1.29 -15.81
CA ALA A 219 22.11 -0.38 -16.16
C ALA A 219 23.40 -1.12 -16.64
N THR A 220 23.54 -2.38 -16.25
CA THR A 220 24.68 -3.25 -16.63
C THR A 220 24.36 -4.18 -17.81
N VAL A 221 23.14 -4.12 -18.33
CA VAL A 221 22.66 -4.99 -19.40
C VAL A 221 22.56 -4.21 -20.71
N GLU A 222 23.01 -4.81 -21.80
CA GLU A 222 22.90 -4.22 -23.14
C GLU A 222 21.42 -3.99 -23.54
N PRO A 223 21.12 -2.95 -24.34
CA PRO A 223 19.79 -2.76 -24.91
C PRO A 223 19.36 -3.94 -25.80
N ASN A 224 18.05 -4.17 -25.90
CA ASN A 224 17.41 -5.22 -26.67
C ASN A 224 17.71 -6.65 -26.18
N GLN A 225 18.18 -6.80 -24.95
CA GLN A 225 18.32 -8.10 -24.31
C GLN A 225 16.98 -8.56 -23.73
N LYS A 226 16.65 -9.83 -23.94
CA LYS A 226 15.46 -10.44 -23.37
C LYS A 226 15.70 -10.76 -21.90
N ILE A 227 14.81 -10.29 -21.05
CA ILE A 227 14.90 -10.43 -19.60
C ILE A 227 13.60 -10.96 -18.98
N PRO A 228 13.67 -11.76 -17.91
CA PRO A 228 12.51 -12.18 -17.14
C PRO A 228 12.02 -11.05 -16.24
N VAL A 229 10.70 -10.98 -16.02
CA VAL A 229 10.08 -9.96 -15.15
C VAL A 229 8.94 -10.55 -14.32
N ILE A 230 8.79 -10.04 -13.11
CA ILE A 230 7.56 -10.13 -12.35
C ILE A 230 6.75 -8.86 -12.64
N ILE A 231 5.46 -9.01 -12.88
CA ILE A 231 4.54 -7.91 -13.12
C ILE A 231 3.49 -7.93 -12.03
N SER A 232 3.38 -6.84 -11.28
CA SER A 232 2.28 -6.59 -10.35
C SER A 232 1.28 -5.63 -11.00
N ILE A 233 -0.01 -5.97 -10.93
CA ILE A 233 -1.10 -5.17 -11.49
C ILE A 233 -2.03 -4.77 -10.36
N GLN A 234 -2.39 -3.52 -10.30
CA GLN A 234 -3.35 -3.00 -9.31
C GLN A 234 -4.64 -3.83 -9.31
N GLY A 235 -4.94 -4.45 -8.16
CA GLY A 235 -6.14 -5.29 -8.00
C GLY A 235 -6.13 -6.59 -8.81
N GLY A 236 -5.01 -6.93 -9.48
CA GLY A 236 -4.91 -8.05 -10.42
C GLY A 236 -3.97 -9.19 -10.03
N GLY A 237 -3.14 -9.05 -8.98
CA GLY A 237 -2.12 -10.03 -8.58
C GLY A 237 -0.82 -9.92 -9.38
N PHE A 238 -0.06 -11.01 -9.40
CA PHE A 238 1.27 -11.08 -9.99
C PHE A 238 1.31 -12.00 -11.20
N TYR A 239 2.18 -11.68 -12.17
CA TYR A 239 2.39 -12.47 -13.37
C TYR A 239 3.89 -12.60 -13.65
N ILE A 240 4.29 -13.74 -14.18
CA ILE A 240 5.66 -13.96 -14.67
C ILE A 240 5.65 -13.83 -16.18
N SER A 241 6.50 -12.96 -16.70
CA SER A 241 6.62 -12.72 -18.13
C SER A 241 8.06 -12.46 -18.55
N GLU A 242 8.23 -12.10 -19.79
CA GLU A 242 9.51 -11.72 -20.38
C GLU A 242 9.30 -10.42 -21.14
N THR A 243 10.28 -9.54 -21.06
CA THR A 243 10.34 -8.28 -21.82
C THR A 243 11.75 -8.11 -22.39
N THR A 244 12.01 -6.96 -22.98
CA THR A 244 13.36 -6.60 -23.44
C THR A 244 13.85 -5.37 -22.70
N THR A 245 15.16 -5.22 -22.62
CA THR A 245 15.78 -3.95 -22.26
C THR A 245 15.69 -2.97 -23.42
N VAL A 246 15.65 -1.67 -23.13
CA VAL A 246 15.55 -0.61 -24.11
C VAL A 246 16.37 0.59 -23.68
N THR A 247 16.99 1.28 -24.64
CA THR A 247 17.59 2.59 -24.36
C THR A 247 16.49 3.64 -24.22
N LYS A 248 16.48 4.33 -23.09
CA LYS A 248 15.64 5.50 -22.85
C LYS A 248 16.51 6.74 -22.67
N SER A 249 15.96 7.91 -22.94
CA SER A 249 16.61 9.19 -22.73
C SER A 249 15.71 10.11 -21.94
N LYS A 250 16.32 10.85 -20.99
CA LYS A 250 15.65 11.92 -20.24
C LYS A 250 16.61 13.06 -20.01
N GLY A 251 16.31 14.20 -20.62
CA GLY A 251 17.28 15.31 -20.71
C GLY A 251 18.50 14.90 -21.52
N SER A 252 19.70 15.07 -20.96
CA SER A 252 20.97 14.64 -21.54
C SER A 252 21.34 13.19 -21.25
N ASP A 253 20.62 12.52 -20.34
CA ASP A 253 20.95 11.17 -19.90
C ASP A 253 20.38 10.12 -20.85
N SER A 254 21.20 9.11 -21.14
CA SER A 254 20.80 7.89 -21.82
C SER A 254 21.07 6.71 -20.90
N TYR A 255 20.07 5.83 -20.73
CA TYR A 255 20.15 4.70 -19.81
C TYR A 255 19.40 3.49 -20.35
N THR A 256 19.80 2.29 -19.92
CA THR A 256 19.11 1.06 -20.25
C THR A 256 18.04 0.78 -19.21
N ALA A 257 16.82 0.56 -19.67
CA ALA A 257 15.62 0.41 -18.86
C ALA A 257 14.85 -0.84 -19.24
N ILE A 258 13.91 -1.24 -18.38
CA ILE A 258 12.89 -2.26 -18.72
C ILE A 258 11.98 -1.66 -19.80
N MET A 259 11.70 -2.42 -20.86
CA MET A 259 10.69 -2.04 -21.86
C MET A 259 9.29 -2.21 -21.25
N GLY A 260 8.87 -1.22 -20.51
CA GLY A 260 7.57 -1.17 -19.85
C GLY A 260 6.67 -0.05 -20.35
N ALA A 261 7.06 0.64 -21.45
CA ALA A 261 6.26 1.72 -22.03
C ALA A 261 4.95 1.18 -22.59
N ILE A 262 3.98 0.98 -21.72
CA ILE A 262 2.66 0.49 -22.05
C ILE A 262 1.77 1.70 -22.30
N TYR A 263 1.44 1.91 -23.58
CA TYR A 263 0.69 3.09 -24.01
C TYR A 263 -0.81 2.99 -23.75
N ASN A 264 -1.33 1.77 -23.58
CA ASN A 264 -2.74 1.47 -23.33
C ASN A 264 -2.89 0.09 -22.67
N GLY A 265 -4.10 -0.25 -22.23
CA GLY A 265 -4.39 -1.54 -21.58
C GLY A 265 -4.05 -2.76 -22.45
N TYR A 266 -4.14 -2.62 -23.78
CA TYR A 266 -3.75 -3.71 -24.70
C TYR A 266 -2.26 -4.06 -24.62
N GLY A 267 -1.40 -3.07 -24.38
CA GLY A 267 0.02 -3.30 -24.18
C GLY A 267 0.29 -4.17 -22.95
N LEU A 268 -0.41 -3.91 -21.83
CA LEU A 268 -0.30 -4.71 -20.61
C LEU A 268 -0.79 -6.15 -20.82
N GLU A 269 -1.89 -6.34 -21.56
CA GLU A 269 -2.41 -7.66 -21.89
C GLU A 269 -1.41 -8.54 -22.65
N ASN A 270 -0.51 -7.98 -23.45
CA ASN A 270 0.53 -8.75 -24.15
C ASN A 270 1.50 -9.43 -23.17
N TYR A 271 1.69 -8.87 -21.98
CA TYR A 271 2.55 -9.45 -20.94
C TYR A 271 1.82 -10.39 -20.00
N THR A 272 0.50 -10.32 -19.91
CA THR A 272 -0.29 -11.08 -18.94
C THR A 272 -1.19 -12.14 -19.58
N ARG A 273 -1.56 -11.98 -20.86
CA ARG A 273 -2.39 -12.92 -21.60
C ARG A 273 -1.73 -14.30 -21.68
N ASN A 274 -2.50 -15.34 -21.31
CA ASN A 274 -2.04 -16.73 -21.30
C ASN A 274 -0.86 -16.97 -20.33
N ARG A 275 -0.69 -16.14 -19.29
CA ARG A 275 0.28 -16.33 -18.22
C ARG A 275 -0.42 -16.81 -16.96
N ASN A 276 0.30 -17.53 -16.12
CA ASN A 276 -0.20 -17.90 -14.81
C ASN A 276 -0.27 -16.64 -13.93
N LYS A 277 -1.41 -16.48 -13.28
CA LYS A 277 -1.60 -15.50 -12.23
C LYS A 277 -1.21 -16.12 -10.89
N TYR A 278 -0.51 -15.35 -10.08
CA TYR A 278 -0.13 -15.68 -8.71
C TYR A 278 -0.80 -14.68 -7.77
N ASP A 279 -1.29 -15.15 -6.65
CA ASP A 279 -2.00 -14.29 -5.70
C ASP A 279 -1.05 -13.63 -4.70
N THR A 280 0.12 -14.24 -4.45
CA THR A 280 1.16 -13.71 -3.57
C THR A 280 2.48 -13.43 -4.30
N LEU A 281 3.27 -12.51 -3.77
CA LEU A 281 4.61 -12.24 -4.29
C LEU A 281 5.54 -13.43 -4.09
N GLU A 282 5.42 -14.15 -2.99
CA GLU A 282 6.23 -15.33 -2.67
C GLU A 282 6.08 -16.41 -3.75
N GLU A 283 4.82 -16.74 -4.12
CA GLU A 283 4.55 -17.70 -5.20
C GLU A 283 5.11 -17.21 -6.55
N ALA A 284 4.91 -15.91 -6.86
CA ALA A 284 5.42 -15.31 -8.08
C ALA A 284 6.95 -15.33 -8.12
N TYR A 285 7.61 -15.00 -7.01
CA TYR A 285 9.07 -15.03 -6.91
C TYR A 285 9.64 -16.44 -7.04
N ALA A 286 9.00 -17.43 -6.41
CA ALA A 286 9.39 -18.83 -6.57
C ALA A 286 9.29 -19.31 -8.04
N ALA A 287 8.25 -18.86 -8.75
CA ALA A 287 8.09 -19.15 -10.18
C ALA A 287 9.11 -18.40 -11.05
N TYR A 288 9.40 -17.14 -10.70
CA TYR A 288 10.43 -16.33 -11.34
C TYR A 288 11.81 -16.95 -11.21
N SER A 289 12.20 -17.36 -10.00
CA SER A 289 13.49 -18.03 -9.75
C SER A 289 13.65 -19.30 -10.57
N LYS A 290 12.58 -20.12 -10.66
CA LYS A 290 12.58 -21.32 -11.53
C LYS A 290 12.73 -20.96 -13.01
N LEU A 291 12.13 -19.86 -13.47
CA LEU A 291 12.29 -19.38 -14.85
C LEU A 291 13.73 -18.93 -15.10
N VAL A 292 14.34 -18.19 -14.17
CA VAL A 292 15.74 -17.76 -14.23
C VAL A 292 16.66 -18.99 -14.28
N ASP A 293 16.53 -19.93 -13.36
CA ASP A 293 17.34 -21.15 -13.33
C ASP A 293 17.28 -21.93 -14.64
N LYS A 294 16.11 -22.02 -15.24
CA LYS A 294 15.89 -22.85 -16.44
C LYS A 294 16.29 -22.15 -17.74
N LYS A 295 16.04 -20.86 -17.86
CA LYS A 295 16.11 -20.15 -19.15
C LYS A 295 17.16 -19.05 -19.18
N TYR A 296 17.54 -18.55 -18.02
CA TYR A 296 18.46 -17.43 -17.84
C TYR A 296 19.57 -17.77 -16.82
N PRO A 297 20.33 -18.86 -17.01
CA PRO A 297 21.31 -19.35 -16.01
C PRO A 297 22.38 -18.29 -15.70
N ASP A 298 22.73 -17.44 -16.65
CA ASP A 298 23.70 -16.34 -16.47
C ASP A 298 23.20 -15.27 -15.48
N TYR A 299 21.89 -15.21 -15.22
CA TYR A 299 21.27 -14.26 -14.30
C TYR A 299 20.97 -14.85 -12.91
N LYS A 300 21.34 -16.11 -12.69
CA LYS A 300 21.11 -16.78 -11.40
C LYS A 300 21.75 -16.05 -10.21
N GLY A 301 22.94 -15.50 -10.42
CA GLY A 301 23.69 -14.75 -9.40
C GLY A 301 23.08 -13.39 -9.04
N THR A 302 22.03 -12.93 -9.74
CA THR A 302 21.34 -11.67 -9.44
C THR A 302 20.12 -11.86 -8.55
N LEU A 303 19.72 -13.10 -8.26
CA LEU A 303 18.60 -13.40 -7.37
C LEU A 303 18.97 -12.97 -5.94
N PRO A 304 18.13 -12.11 -5.27
CA PRO A 304 18.32 -11.71 -3.88
C PRO A 304 18.09 -12.85 -2.89
#